data_8e17697e5630c97e841007adf7b57b90
#
_entry.id   8e17697e5630c97e841007adf7b57b90
#
_cell.length_a   1.000
_cell.length_b   1.000
_cell.length_c   1.000
_cell.angle_alpha   90.00
_cell.angle_beta   90.00
_cell.angle_gamma   90.00
#
_symmetry.space_group_name_H-M   'P 1'
#
loop_
_entity.id
_entity.type
_entity.pdbx_description
1 polymer ?
#
loop_
_entity_poly.entity_id
_entity_poly.type
_entity_poly.pdbx_seq_one_letter_code
_entity_poly.pdbx_strand_id
1 'polypeptide(L)'
;PLLGRTPLEKALVREWTHRIFLEGLAAIADVFRNGNPAFAGRALPGPAELEQIPALVERGMKRIDAFLHALDAQLAGRDYVVGDAFSMADIDAIATCDFLGWIRKPVPEDCRNVTRWREAMSQRPGTRA
;
A
#
# COMPACT_ATOMS: atom_id res chain seq x y z
N PRO A 1 9.15 18.01 -7.42
CA PRO A 1 8.16 17.50 -8.40
C PRO A 1 7.73 16.09 -8.04
N LEU A 2 6.43 15.95 -7.71
CA LEU A 2 5.87 14.68 -7.21
C LEU A 2 5.92 13.53 -8.23
N LEU A 3 6.00 13.85 -9.50
CA LEU A 3 5.99 12.85 -10.57
C LEU A 3 7.40 12.48 -11.09
N GLY A 4 8.45 12.96 -10.42
CA GLY A 4 9.83 12.76 -10.83
C GLY A 4 10.38 13.92 -11.68
N ARG A 5 11.71 14.07 -11.67
CA ARG A 5 12.43 15.14 -12.39
C ARG A 5 12.96 14.67 -13.73
N THR A 6 13.55 13.50 -13.76
CA THR A 6 14.12 12.91 -14.98
C THR A 6 13.15 11.91 -15.61
N PRO A 7 13.34 11.55 -16.90
CA PRO A 7 12.54 10.49 -17.53
C PRO A 7 12.59 9.17 -16.79
N LEU A 8 13.75 8.80 -16.24
CA LEU A 8 13.90 7.58 -15.43
C LEU A 8 13.11 7.68 -14.14
N GLU A 9 13.24 8.78 -13.38
CA GLU A 9 12.46 8.98 -12.16
C GLU A 9 10.95 8.93 -12.44
N LYS A 10 10.49 9.54 -13.53
CA LYS A 10 9.08 9.50 -13.93
C LYS A 10 8.60 8.09 -14.22
N ALA A 11 9.41 7.29 -14.88
CA ALA A 11 9.10 5.88 -15.13
C ALA A 11 9.01 5.08 -13.83
N LEU A 12 9.98 5.26 -12.93
CA LEU A 12 10.02 4.56 -11.64
C LEU A 12 8.87 4.98 -10.71
N VAL A 13 8.50 6.26 -10.68
CA VAL A 13 7.33 6.72 -9.91
C VAL A 13 6.07 6.05 -10.43
N ARG A 14 5.88 5.98 -11.75
CA ARG A 14 4.72 5.30 -12.36
C ARG A 14 4.71 3.81 -12.05
N GLU A 15 5.86 3.14 -12.16
CA GLU A 15 5.98 1.72 -11.80
C GLU A 15 5.55 1.47 -10.37
N TRP A 16 6.10 2.24 -9.42
CA TRP A 16 5.81 2.03 -8.01
C TRP A 16 4.37 2.40 -7.63
N THR A 17 3.81 3.49 -8.16
CA THR A 17 2.40 3.81 -7.90
C THR A 17 1.48 2.72 -8.42
N HIS A 18 1.79 2.13 -9.57
CA HIS A 18 1.02 1.01 -10.12
C HIS A 18 1.17 -0.26 -9.26
N ARG A 19 2.39 -0.60 -8.84
CA ARG A 19 2.64 -1.75 -7.96
C ARG A 19 1.96 -1.59 -6.61
N ILE A 20 2.06 -0.41 -5.99
CA ILE A 20 1.42 -0.11 -4.72
C ILE A 20 -0.09 -0.31 -4.81
N PHE A 21 -0.71 0.14 -5.90
CA PHE A 21 -2.15 -0.06 -6.12
C PHE A 21 -2.49 -1.55 -6.30
N LEU A 22 -1.83 -2.24 -7.23
CA LEU A 22 -2.17 -3.63 -7.56
C LEU A 22 -1.78 -4.63 -6.47
N GLU A 23 -0.56 -4.51 -5.95
CA GLU A 23 0.00 -5.48 -5.01
C GLU A 23 -0.38 -5.17 -3.56
N GLY A 24 -0.56 -3.89 -3.24
CA GLY A 24 -0.87 -3.42 -1.88
C GLY A 24 -2.35 -3.10 -1.69
N LEU A 25 -2.80 -1.98 -2.22
CA LEU A 25 -4.15 -1.47 -1.96
C LEU A 25 -5.25 -2.42 -2.41
N ALA A 26 -5.13 -3.01 -3.60
CA ALA A 26 -6.11 -3.97 -4.10
C ALA A 26 -6.19 -5.23 -3.23
N ALA A 27 -5.06 -5.69 -2.70
CA ALA A 27 -5.03 -6.83 -1.79
C ALA A 27 -5.68 -6.49 -0.43
N ILE A 28 -5.45 -5.29 0.09
CA ILE A 28 -6.12 -4.80 1.31
C ILE A 28 -7.63 -4.69 1.08
N ALA A 29 -8.05 -4.16 -0.06
CA ALA A 29 -9.47 -4.08 -0.43
C ALA A 29 -10.11 -5.47 -0.50
N ASP A 30 -9.43 -6.47 -1.06
CA ASP A 30 -9.91 -7.85 -1.08
C ASP A 30 -10.16 -8.39 0.33
N VAL A 31 -9.23 -8.18 1.25
CA VAL A 31 -9.37 -8.59 2.65
C VAL A 31 -10.53 -7.86 3.33
N PHE A 32 -10.58 -6.55 3.19
CA PHE A 32 -11.58 -5.71 3.85
C PHE A 32 -12.99 -6.01 3.36
N ARG A 33 -13.19 -6.05 2.04
CA ARG A 33 -14.53 -6.20 1.45
C ARG A 33 -15.04 -7.64 1.46
N ASN A 34 -14.16 -8.63 1.44
CA ASN A 34 -14.55 -10.03 1.50
C ASN A 34 -14.59 -10.60 2.93
N GLY A 35 -13.96 -9.93 3.90
CA GLY A 35 -13.91 -10.36 5.29
C GLY A 35 -14.87 -9.62 6.22
N ASN A 36 -15.35 -8.43 5.85
CA ASN A 36 -16.22 -7.62 6.68
C ASN A 36 -17.70 -7.89 6.35
N PRO A 37 -18.51 -8.38 7.30
CA PRO A 37 -19.94 -8.65 7.07
C PRO A 37 -20.75 -7.45 6.56
N ALA A 38 -20.31 -6.23 6.84
CA ALA A 38 -20.96 -5.01 6.34
C ALA A 38 -20.96 -4.90 4.81
N PHE A 39 -20.08 -5.64 4.13
CA PHE A 39 -20.00 -5.68 2.66
C PHE A 39 -20.65 -6.92 2.03
N ALA A 40 -21.48 -7.66 2.77
CA ALA A 40 -22.25 -8.74 2.18
C ALA A 40 -23.09 -8.25 0.98
N GLY A 41 -22.99 -8.92 -0.15
CA GLY A 41 -23.60 -8.50 -1.42
C GLY A 41 -22.91 -7.31 -2.10
N ARG A 42 -21.87 -6.73 -1.49
CA ARG A 42 -21.14 -5.56 -2.00
C ARG A 42 -19.63 -5.77 -1.97
N ALA A 43 -19.18 -6.96 -2.36
CA ALA A 43 -17.78 -7.33 -2.32
C ALA A 43 -16.88 -6.45 -3.21
N LEU A 44 -17.45 -5.90 -4.29
CA LEU A 44 -16.78 -4.89 -5.12
C LEU A 44 -17.64 -3.63 -5.22
N PRO A 45 -17.01 -2.46 -5.41
CA PRO A 45 -17.74 -1.22 -5.70
C PRO A 45 -18.51 -1.34 -7.02
N GLY A 46 -19.66 -0.67 -7.11
CA GLY A 46 -20.45 -0.60 -8.32
C GLY A 46 -21.90 -1.04 -8.10
N PRO A 47 -22.72 -1.03 -9.18
CA PRO A 47 -24.15 -1.28 -9.08
C PRO A 47 -24.51 -2.77 -8.99
N ALA A 48 -23.61 -3.67 -9.34
CA ALA A 48 -23.86 -5.11 -9.29
C ALA A 48 -23.77 -5.66 -7.86
N GLU A 49 -24.69 -6.53 -7.49
CA GLU A 49 -24.56 -7.32 -6.28
C GLU A 49 -23.55 -8.43 -6.49
N LEU A 50 -22.49 -8.44 -5.68
CA LEU A 50 -21.42 -9.41 -5.75
C LEU A 50 -21.18 -10.04 -4.39
N GLU A 51 -21.22 -11.38 -4.37
CA GLU A 51 -20.99 -12.15 -3.16
C GLU A 51 -19.57 -12.03 -2.66
N GLN A 52 -19.42 -12.04 -1.33
CA GLN A 52 -18.11 -12.15 -0.70
C GLN A 52 -17.51 -13.53 -0.98
N ILE A 53 -16.20 -13.56 -1.18
CA ILE A 53 -15.42 -14.78 -1.42
C ILE A 53 -14.40 -14.91 -0.28
N PRO A 54 -14.68 -15.72 0.76
CA PRO A 54 -13.78 -15.82 1.93
C PRO A 54 -12.35 -16.22 1.59
N ALA A 55 -12.15 -17.02 0.55
CA ALA A 55 -10.81 -17.40 0.11
C ALA A 55 -9.94 -16.21 -0.34
N LEU A 56 -10.56 -15.10 -0.76
CA LEU A 56 -9.84 -13.86 -1.11
C LEU A 56 -9.23 -13.17 0.12
N VAL A 57 -9.77 -13.37 1.30
CA VAL A 57 -9.20 -12.85 2.55
C VAL A 57 -7.84 -13.50 2.79
N GLU A 58 -7.77 -14.82 2.75
CA GLU A 58 -6.52 -15.55 2.94
C GLU A 58 -5.48 -15.23 1.86
N ARG A 59 -5.90 -15.25 0.60
CA ARG A 59 -5.02 -14.87 -0.52
C ARG A 59 -4.55 -13.42 -0.41
N GLY A 60 -5.45 -12.52 -0.05
CA GLY A 60 -5.13 -11.11 0.15
C GLY A 60 -4.09 -10.88 1.25
N MET A 61 -4.20 -11.58 2.37
CA MET A 61 -3.22 -11.48 3.46
C MET A 61 -1.82 -11.92 3.00
N LYS A 62 -1.72 -12.99 2.23
CA LYS A 62 -0.44 -13.42 1.63
C LYS A 62 0.13 -12.40 0.65
N ARG A 63 -0.73 -11.79 -0.17
CA ARG A 63 -0.32 -10.74 -1.12
C ARG A 63 0.17 -9.49 -0.40
N ILE A 64 -0.48 -9.10 0.70
CA ILE A 64 -0.06 -7.96 1.51
C ILE A 64 1.32 -8.22 2.11
N ASP A 65 1.57 -9.39 2.67
CA ASP A 65 2.90 -9.72 3.19
C ASP A 65 3.98 -9.65 2.11
N ALA A 66 3.70 -10.20 0.93
CA ALA A 66 4.63 -10.13 -0.21
C ALA A 66 4.91 -8.67 -0.63
N PHE A 67 3.86 -7.84 -0.69
CA PHE A 67 3.99 -6.42 -1.01
C PHE A 67 4.83 -5.67 0.03
N LEU A 68 4.57 -5.87 1.32
CA LEU A 68 5.31 -5.18 2.38
C LEU A 68 6.79 -5.57 2.37
N HIS A 69 7.12 -6.82 2.10
CA HIS A 69 8.51 -7.24 1.95
C HIS A 69 9.18 -6.66 0.69
N ALA A 70 8.44 -6.55 -0.42
CA ALA A 70 8.94 -5.89 -1.63
C ALA A 70 9.19 -4.40 -1.40
N LEU A 71 8.27 -3.71 -0.71
CA LEU A 71 8.43 -2.31 -0.35
C LEU A 71 9.61 -2.12 0.62
N ASP A 72 9.77 -3.04 1.58
CA ASP A 72 10.89 -3.01 2.52
C ASP A 72 12.23 -3.13 1.82
N ALA A 73 12.34 -4.05 0.86
CA ALA A 73 13.54 -4.21 0.06
C ALA A 73 13.85 -2.97 -0.78
N GLN A 74 12.82 -2.33 -1.34
CA GLN A 74 12.97 -1.07 -2.08
C GLN A 74 13.48 0.06 -1.20
N LEU A 75 13.03 0.12 0.05
CA LEU A 75 13.40 1.16 1.01
C LEU A 75 14.73 0.91 1.71
N ALA A 76 15.41 -0.22 1.45
CA ALA A 76 16.72 -0.51 2.04
C ALA A 76 17.75 0.55 1.63
N GLY A 77 18.28 1.28 2.61
CA GLY A 77 19.23 2.37 2.39
C GLY A 77 18.65 3.60 1.69
N ARG A 78 17.32 3.76 1.67
CA ARG A 78 16.62 4.86 1.00
C ARG A 78 15.71 5.60 1.98
N ASP A 79 15.57 6.91 1.76
CA ASP A 79 14.63 7.76 2.51
C ASP A 79 13.27 7.85 1.82
N TYR A 80 13.21 7.57 0.52
CA TYR A 80 12.00 7.64 -0.31
C TYR A 80 11.86 6.40 -1.18
N VAL A 81 10.63 6.12 -1.61
CA VAL A 81 10.35 4.94 -2.45
C VAL A 81 11.09 5.01 -3.79
N VAL A 82 11.19 6.21 -4.38
CA VAL A 82 11.90 6.43 -5.65
C VAL A 82 12.87 7.59 -5.52
N GLY A 83 14.12 7.38 -5.92
CA GLY A 83 15.11 8.43 -5.98
C GLY A 83 15.47 9.02 -4.61
N ASP A 84 15.78 10.30 -4.61
CA ASP A 84 16.26 11.05 -3.45
C ASP A 84 15.28 12.14 -2.97
N ALA A 85 14.04 12.12 -3.46
CA ALA A 85 13.03 13.13 -3.15
C ALA A 85 11.64 12.50 -2.94
N PHE A 86 10.86 13.12 -2.07
CA PHE A 86 9.46 12.76 -1.85
C PHE A 86 8.66 12.84 -3.16
N SER A 87 7.89 11.80 -3.44
CA SER A 87 7.14 11.67 -4.68
C SER A 87 5.73 11.11 -4.46
N MET A 88 4.98 10.99 -5.56
CA MET A 88 3.67 10.36 -5.55
C MET A 88 3.72 8.91 -5.06
N ALA A 89 4.84 8.20 -5.31
CA ALA A 89 5.02 6.84 -4.81
C ALA A 89 5.02 6.79 -3.26
N ASP A 90 5.61 7.79 -2.60
CA ASP A 90 5.55 7.88 -1.13
C ASP A 90 4.13 8.15 -0.64
N ILE A 91 3.40 9.05 -1.30
CA ILE A 91 2.02 9.38 -0.95
C ILE A 91 1.14 8.12 -1.03
N ASP A 92 1.20 7.40 -2.15
CA ASP A 92 0.42 6.18 -2.36
C ASP A 92 0.80 5.08 -1.36
N ALA A 93 2.10 4.93 -1.07
CA ALA A 93 2.58 3.96 -0.09
C ALA A 93 2.13 4.31 1.33
N ILE A 94 2.16 5.60 1.73
CA ILE A 94 1.66 6.06 3.03
C ILE A 94 0.18 5.71 3.17
N ALA A 95 -0.63 6.14 2.20
CA ALA A 95 -2.06 5.89 2.21
C ALA A 95 -2.37 4.39 2.26
N THR A 96 -1.66 3.58 1.48
CA THR A 96 -1.83 2.12 1.47
C THR A 96 -1.48 1.51 2.82
N CYS A 97 -0.38 1.93 3.44
CA CYS A 97 0.00 1.45 4.77
C CYS A 97 -1.01 1.87 5.85
N ASP A 98 -1.61 3.05 5.73
CA ASP A 98 -2.63 3.50 6.67
C ASP A 98 -3.89 2.63 6.60
N PHE A 99 -4.27 2.14 5.42
CA PHE A 99 -5.38 1.21 5.25
C PHE A 99 -5.15 -0.16 5.91
N LEU A 100 -3.92 -0.55 6.24
CA LEU A 100 -3.65 -1.77 7.01
C LEU A 100 -4.37 -1.75 8.37
N GLY A 101 -4.56 -0.58 8.96
CA GLY A 101 -5.32 -0.43 10.21
C GLY A 101 -6.77 -0.86 10.10
N TRP A 102 -7.39 -0.73 8.92
CA TRP A 102 -8.78 -1.10 8.67
C TRP A 102 -8.99 -2.62 8.69
N ILE A 103 -7.96 -3.39 8.40
CA ILE A 103 -7.96 -4.85 8.46
C ILE A 103 -7.17 -5.38 9.67
N ARG A 104 -6.72 -4.50 10.55
CA ARG A 104 -5.95 -4.83 11.76
C ARG A 104 -4.69 -5.64 11.47
N LYS A 105 -4.05 -5.36 10.32
CA LYS A 105 -2.82 -6.01 9.91
C LYS A 105 -1.62 -5.15 10.28
N PRO A 106 -0.75 -5.60 11.19
CA PRO A 106 0.50 -4.90 11.47
C PRO A 106 1.50 -5.10 10.34
N VAL A 107 2.42 -4.16 10.20
CA VAL A 107 3.61 -4.35 9.36
C VAL A 107 4.45 -5.46 9.98
N PRO A 108 4.94 -6.45 9.20
CA PRO A 108 5.80 -7.51 9.73
C PRO A 108 7.03 -6.94 10.46
N GLU A 109 7.42 -7.58 11.57
CA GLU A 109 8.52 -7.10 12.41
C GLU A 109 9.86 -7.03 11.65
N ASP A 110 10.07 -7.90 10.68
CA ASP A 110 11.27 -7.91 9.83
C ASP A 110 11.28 -6.82 8.75
N CYS A 111 10.14 -6.17 8.49
CA CYS A 111 10.04 -5.01 7.59
C CYS A 111 10.49 -3.71 8.29
N ARG A 112 11.73 -3.66 8.74
CA ARG A 112 12.29 -2.53 9.50
C ARG A 112 12.46 -1.28 8.67
N ASN A 113 12.72 -1.40 7.39
CA ASN A 113 12.84 -0.26 6.47
C ASN A 113 11.50 0.43 6.26
N VAL A 114 10.41 -0.34 6.14
CA VAL A 114 9.05 0.20 6.07
C VAL A 114 8.72 0.96 7.35
N THR A 115 8.98 0.37 8.51
CA THR A 115 8.71 1.00 9.81
C THR A 115 9.49 2.30 9.97
N ARG A 116 10.78 2.29 9.69
CA ARG A 116 11.63 3.49 9.71
C ARG A 116 11.10 4.58 8.77
N TRP A 117 10.79 4.21 7.54
CA TRP A 117 10.29 5.14 6.52
C TRP A 117 8.93 5.73 6.93
N ARG A 118 7.99 4.91 7.43
CA ARG A 118 6.69 5.42 7.91
C ARG A 118 6.84 6.41 9.03
N GLU A 119 7.73 6.15 9.99
CA GLU A 119 8.00 7.08 11.09
C GLU A 119 8.55 8.41 10.57
N ALA A 120 9.51 8.38 9.65
CA ALA A 120 10.04 9.58 9.02
C ALA A 120 8.96 10.35 8.24
N MET A 121 8.10 9.64 7.49
CA MET A 121 6.99 10.26 6.75
C MET A 121 5.97 10.90 7.68
N SER A 122 5.69 10.32 8.84
CA SER A 122 4.75 10.88 9.82
C SER A 122 5.15 12.25 10.38
N GLN A 123 6.41 12.62 10.24
CA GLN A 123 6.91 13.95 10.67
C GLN A 123 6.61 15.05 9.63
N ARG A 124 6.21 14.69 8.42
CA ARG A 124 5.88 15.67 7.37
C ARG A 124 4.52 16.30 7.66
N PRO A 125 4.38 17.65 7.54
CA PRO A 125 3.11 18.32 7.87
C PRO A 125 1.90 17.80 7.11
N GLY A 126 2.04 17.44 5.84
CA GLY A 126 0.95 16.95 5.00
C GLY A 126 0.51 15.50 5.25
N THR A 127 1.24 14.76 6.10
CA THR A 127 0.91 13.36 6.44
C THR A 127 0.35 13.20 7.84
N ARG A 128 0.27 14.29 8.57
CA ARG A 128 -0.38 14.32 9.89
C ARG A 128 -1.88 14.53 9.69
N ALA A 129 -2.65 13.50 9.84
CA ALA A 129 -4.09 13.59 9.89
C ALA A 129 -4.56 13.88 11.31
#